data_791f339ffa69f4eb8676b8fdd82ab834
#
_entry.id   791f339ffa69f4eb8676b8fdd82ab834
#
_cell.length_a   1.000
_cell.length_b   1.000
_cell.length_c   1.000
_cell.angle_alpha   90.00
_cell.angle_beta   90.00
_cell.angle_gamma   90.00
#
_symmetry.space_group_name_H-M   'P 1'
#
loop_
_entity.id
_entity.type
_entity.pdbx_description
1 polymer ?
#
loop_
_entity_poly.entity_id
_entity_poly.type
_entity_poly.pdbx_seq_one_letter_code
_entity_poly.pdbx_strand_id
1 'polypeptide(L)'
;MTTNHLTPEEHSDIVGGSTAARRIGCPRSYRLEQLVPKDERGSEYAREGTALHELMAMALRDGLEPTEILPYTFTASDGSWSFTVDRDLWDDKGEPALAAFDKFCAQMEQEIGDDMHMLVERRVAVPGIPGAFGTSDIIARCGAELFVMDWKFGFKTVDATENKQLMFYAAGALNTERAWITDELASDPTTPVTLAIIQPLNAQSGNDIVQHWTTSVGDLALYMQNLQTAVEEAQKDDARIAKGKWCDFARCKTVCPLHLNAVGALGEKLEALKERQKASNGSPEDRIEWGQRYAELLELADLVDPLVAEIHAQAHAYVEQGSAIPGYALEAKKAGARSWAVEERLLKLFFKRHRVKMDEWTERKVKSPAQIEKIMKARGVEVPKHYVAAGVSSGTKLSRVEKVKRPVQSVPERLRALSDALLGRKV
;
A
#
# COMPACT_ATOMS: atom_id res chain seq x y z
N MET A 1 16.04 12.25 -22.56
CA MET A 1 15.43 10.93 -22.29
C MET A 1 14.10 11.21 -21.62
N THR A 2 12.98 10.97 -22.30
CA THR A 2 11.64 11.26 -21.80
C THR A 2 11.28 10.17 -20.79
N THR A 3 11.30 10.53 -19.52
CA THR A 3 10.71 9.71 -18.45
C THR A 3 9.21 9.61 -18.73
N ASN A 4 8.75 8.41 -19.01
CA ASN A 4 7.31 8.11 -19.11
C ASN A 4 6.72 8.19 -17.70
N HIS A 5 6.39 9.38 -17.23
CA HIS A 5 5.64 9.54 -15.99
C HIS A 5 4.17 9.22 -16.31
N LEU A 6 3.65 8.23 -15.60
CA LEU A 6 2.24 7.81 -15.69
C LEU A 6 1.34 8.99 -15.31
N THR A 7 0.48 9.42 -16.23
CA THR A 7 -0.52 10.47 -15.96
C THR A 7 -1.78 9.84 -15.35
N PRO A 8 -2.65 10.59 -14.64
CA PRO A 8 -3.92 10.08 -14.09
C PRO A 8 -4.83 9.40 -15.13
N GLU A 9 -4.68 9.73 -16.41
CA GLU A 9 -5.42 9.13 -17.54
C GLU A 9 -4.95 7.71 -17.87
N GLU A 10 -3.92 7.19 -17.23
CA GLU A 10 -3.32 5.88 -17.50
C GLU A 10 -3.84 4.76 -16.62
N HIS A 11 -4.85 4.99 -15.79
CA HIS A 11 -5.56 3.95 -15.06
C HIS A 11 -6.86 3.57 -15.75
N SER A 12 -7.05 2.27 -16.00
CA SER A 12 -8.31 1.77 -16.55
C SER A 12 -9.49 2.07 -15.60
N ASP A 13 -10.51 2.74 -16.10
CA ASP A 13 -11.71 3.07 -15.32
C ASP A 13 -12.54 1.84 -14.98
N ILE A 14 -12.62 0.86 -15.89
CA ILE A 14 -13.48 -0.30 -15.69
C ILE A 14 -12.80 -1.39 -14.85
N VAL A 15 -11.59 -1.80 -15.21
CA VAL A 15 -10.79 -2.78 -14.48
C VAL A 15 -9.31 -2.64 -14.82
N GLY A 16 -8.47 -2.61 -13.79
CA GLY A 16 -7.02 -2.75 -13.86
C GLY A 16 -6.56 -3.86 -12.93
N GLY A 17 -5.27 -4.18 -12.92
CA GLY A 17 -4.72 -5.26 -12.10
C GLY A 17 -5.15 -5.18 -10.64
N SER A 18 -4.95 -4.02 -9.99
CA SER A 18 -5.29 -3.81 -8.57
C SER A 18 -6.79 -3.88 -8.26
N THR A 19 -7.66 -3.75 -9.26
CA THR A 19 -9.12 -3.80 -9.10
C THR A 19 -9.74 -5.11 -9.57
N ALA A 20 -8.98 -5.98 -10.24
CA ALA A 20 -9.48 -7.22 -10.85
C ALA A 20 -10.17 -8.15 -9.83
N ALA A 21 -9.53 -8.40 -8.68
CA ALA A 21 -10.12 -9.21 -7.61
C ALA A 21 -11.47 -8.66 -7.14
N ARG A 22 -11.58 -7.33 -7.03
CA ARG A 22 -12.81 -6.66 -6.61
C ARG A 22 -13.90 -6.73 -7.69
N ARG A 23 -13.56 -6.59 -8.96
CA ARG A 23 -14.54 -6.72 -10.05
C ARG A 23 -15.10 -8.14 -10.14
N ILE A 24 -14.25 -9.16 -10.01
CA ILE A 24 -14.68 -10.56 -9.99
C ILE A 24 -15.53 -10.85 -8.73
N GLY A 25 -15.06 -10.42 -7.57
CA GLY A 25 -15.71 -10.70 -6.28
C GLY A 25 -17.01 -9.93 -6.06
N CYS A 26 -17.06 -8.67 -6.46
CA CYS A 26 -18.19 -7.76 -6.28
C CYS A 26 -18.34 -6.84 -7.51
N PRO A 27 -18.96 -7.31 -8.61
CA PRO A 27 -19.15 -6.51 -9.82
C PRO A 27 -19.82 -5.16 -9.55
N ARG A 28 -20.78 -5.08 -8.64
CA ARG A 28 -21.46 -3.84 -8.23
C ARG A 28 -20.51 -2.75 -7.75
N SER A 29 -19.33 -3.12 -7.25
CA SER A 29 -18.33 -2.16 -6.77
C SER A 29 -17.95 -1.11 -7.81
N TYR A 30 -17.96 -1.45 -9.12
CA TYR A 30 -17.66 -0.52 -10.20
C TYR A 30 -18.56 0.73 -10.18
N ARG A 31 -19.88 0.52 -10.18
CA ARG A 31 -20.84 1.63 -10.14
C ARG A 31 -20.87 2.36 -8.81
N LEU A 32 -20.69 1.63 -7.70
CA LEU A 32 -20.63 2.26 -6.38
C LEU A 32 -19.40 3.16 -6.23
N GLU A 33 -18.25 2.77 -6.80
CA GLU A 33 -17.04 3.58 -6.77
C GLU A 33 -17.13 4.86 -7.60
N GLN A 34 -18.01 4.91 -8.60
CA GLN A 34 -18.30 6.13 -9.38
C GLN A 34 -19.10 7.17 -8.57
N LEU A 35 -19.77 6.75 -7.49
CA LEU A 35 -20.54 7.65 -6.62
C LEU A 35 -19.68 8.37 -5.58
N VAL A 36 -18.42 8.00 -5.45
CA VAL A 36 -17.49 8.59 -4.47
C VAL A 36 -16.31 9.25 -5.17
N PRO A 37 -15.84 10.40 -4.65
CA PRO A 37 -14.67 11.09 -5.22
C PRO A 37 -13.44 10.18 -5.25
N LYS A 38 -12.63 10.30 -6.30
CA LYS A 38 -11.28 9.71 -6.33
C LYS A 38 -10.37 10.53 -5.40
N ASP A 39 -9.66 9.85 -4.51
CA ASP A 39 -8.55 10.46 -3.78
C ASP A 39 -7.29 10.32 -4.65
N GLU A 40 -6.95 11.40 -5.34
CA GLU A 40 -5.81 11.41 -6.28
C GLU A 40 -4.46 11.45 -5.57
N ARG A 41 -4.42 11.77 -4.28
CA ARG A 41 -3.16 11.89 -3.54
C ARG A 41 -2.69 10.58 -2.94
N GLY A 42 -3.61 9.66 -2.67
CA GLY A 42 -3.32 8.43 -1.96
C GLY A 42 -2.82 8.63 -0.52
N SER A 43 -2.67 7.55 0.21
CA SER A 43 -2.08 7.56 1.55
C SER A 43 -0.56 7.76 1.49
N GLU A 44 0.08 8.15 2.60
CA GLU A 44 1.54 8.22 2.73
C GLU A 44 2.21 6.88 2.36
N TYR A 45 1.60 5.75 2.77
CA TYR A 45 2.08 4.41 2.40
C TYR A 45 1.98 4.13 0.90
N ALA A 46 0.97 4.66 0.22
CA ALA A 46 0.86 4.53 -1.23
C ALA A 46 1.95 5.33 -1.94
N ARG A 47 2.26 6.54 -1.46
CA ARG A 47 3.34 7.40 -1.98
C ARG A 47 4.71 6.78 -1.75
N GLU A 48 4.95 6.22 -0.57
CA GLU A 48 6.16 5.46 -0.24
C GLU A 48 6.32 4.30 -1.22
N GLY A 49 5.25 3.49 -1.40
CA GLY A 49 5.25 2.38 -2.36
C GLY A 49 5.61 2.85 -3.77
N THR A 50 4.97 3.91 -4.27
CA THR A 50 5.24 4.47 -5.61
C THR A 50 6.71 4.90 -5.77
N ALA A 51 7.29 5.58 -4.77
CA ALA A 51 8.68 6.02 -4.83
C ALA A 51 9.67 4.84 -4.81
N LEU A 52 9.37 3.78 -4.05
CA LEU A 52 10.18 2.56 -4.04
C LEU A 52 10.07 1.78 -5.36
N HIS A 53 8.87 1.68 -5.96
CA HIS A 53 8.68 1.06 -7.28
C HIS A 53 9.53 1.77 -8.36
N GLU A 54 9.55 3.11 -8.37
CA GLU A 54 10.37 3.87 -9.31
C GLU A 54 11.87 3.59 -9.13
N LEU A 55 12.36 3.52 -7.88
CA LEU A 55 13.76 3.15 -7.62
C LEU A 55 14.09 1.74 -8.09
N MET A 56 13.18 0.77 -7.89
CA MET A 56 13.35 -0.59 -8.39
C MET A 56 13.39 -0.61 -9.92
N ALA A 57 12.50 0.15 -10.56
CA ALA A 57 12.48 0.27 -12.01
C ALA A 57 13.77 0.88 -12.56
N MET A 58 14.30 1.91 -11.90
CA MET A 58 15.60 2.52 -12.28
C MET A 58 16.76 1.54 -12.12
N ALA A 59 16.78 0.76 -11.02
CA ALA A 59 17.80 -0.25 -10.79
C ALA A 59 17.80 -1.32 -11.89
N LEU A 60 16.63 -1.87 -12.21
CA LEU A 60 16.50 -2.99 -13.16
C LEU A 60 16.59 -2.55 -14.63
N ARG A 61 15.98 -1.42 -14.98
CA ARG A 61 15.90 -0.96 -16.37
C ARG A 61 17.15 -0.21 -16.81
N ASP A 62 17.65 0.66 -15.92
CA ASP A 62 18.70 1.62 -16.25
C ASP A 62 20.06 1.20 -15.67
N GLY A 63 20.10 0.10 -14.89
CA GLY A 63 21.31 -0.40 -14.23
C GLY A 63 21.89 0.57 -13.20
N LEU A 64 21.04 1.41 -12.60
CA LEU A 64 21.45 2.38 -11.59
C LEU A 64 21.59 1.70 -10.23
N GLU A 65 22.66 2.03 -9.53
CA GLU A 65 22.82 1.62 -8.13
C GLU A 65 22.01 2.57 -7.23
N PRO A 66 20.87 2.12 -6.65
CA PRO A 66 20.00 3.01 -5.86
C PRO A 66 20.74 3.75 -4.74
N THR A 67 21.75 3.10 -4.15
CA THR A 67 22.57 3.67 -3.07
C THR A 67 23.39 4.89 -3.48
N GLU A 68 23.64 5.10 -4.78
CA GLU A 68 24.39 6.25 -5.30
C GLU A 68 23.52 7.49 -5.49
N ILE A 69 22.19 7.31 -5.62
CA ILE A 69 21.24 8.39 -5.87
C ILE A 69 20.39 8.75 -4.65
N LEU A 70 20.58 8.06 -3.52
CA LEU A 70 19.90 8.38 -2.27
C LEU A 70 20.48 9.64 -1.60
N PRO A 71 19.64 10.51 -0.97
CA PRO A 71 18.19 10.40 -0.91
C PRO A 71 17.49 10.71 -2.23
N TYR A 72 16.56 9.85 -2.66
CA TYR A 72 15.79 10.00 -3.87
C TYR A 72 14.41 10.59 -3.58
N THR A 73 14.01 11.65 -4.29
CA THR A 73 12.69 12.25 -4.15
C THR A 73 11.86 12.03 -5.40
N PHE A 74 10.84 11.19 -5.28
CA PHE A 74 9.80 11.07 -6.27
C PHE A 74 8.84 12.27 -6.18
N THR A 75 8.44 12.80 -7.32
CA THR A 75 7.41 13.85 -7.40
C THR A 75 6.36 13.42 -8.41
N ALA A 76 5.09 13.47 -8.03
CA ALA A 76 3.98 13.18 -8.94
C ALA A 76 4.05 14.10 -10.17
N SER A 77 3.62 13.60 -11.33
CA SER A 77 3.71 14.35 -12.60
C SER A 77 2.97 15.69 -12.60
N ASP A 78 1.89 15.79 -11.82
CA ASP A 78 1.11 17.00 -11.60
C ASP A 78 1.65 17.89 -10.47
N GLY A 79 2.75 17.49 -9.80
CA GLY A 79 3.34 18.19 -8.67
C GLY A 79 2.51 18.18 -7.38
N SER A 80 1.43 17.40 -7.33
CA SER A 80 0.49 17.41 -6.20
C SER A 80 1.07 16.86 -4.90
N TRP A 81 2.07 15.99 -4.99
CA TRP A 81 2.79 15.42 -3.85
C TRP A 81 4.20 14.98 -4.23
N SER A 82 5.04 14.84 -3.23
CA SER A 82 6.35 14.21 -3.34
C SER A 82 6.61 13.29 -2.15
N PHE A 83 7.51 12.33 -2.33
CA PHE A 83 7.97 11.42 -1.27
C PHE A 83 9.47 11.19 -1.42
N THR A 84 10.21 11.22 -0.31
CA THR A 84 11.65 11.02 -0.31
C THR A 84 11.97 9.66 0.29
N VAL A 85 12.66 8.82 -0.48
CA VAL A 85 13.28 7.59 -0.01
C VAL A 85 14.68 7.96 0.47
N ASP A 86 14.89 7.86 1.77
CA ASP A 86 16.19 8.01 2.40
C ASP A 86 16.93 6.66 2.50
N ARG A 87 18.14 6.70 3.05
CA ARG A 87 18.97 5.50 3.20
C ARG A 87 18.33 4.48 4.14
N ASP A 88 17.74 4.93 5.24
CA ASP A 88 17.16 4.04 6.25
C ASP A 88 15.95 3.27 5.67
N LEU A 89 15.10 3.96 4.90
CA LEU A 89 13.95 3.32 4.24
C LEU A 89 14.39 2.34 3.15
N TRP A 90 15.44 2.70 2.40
CA TRP A 90 16.01 1.81 1.39
C TRP A 90 16.59 0.55 2.04
N ASP A 91 17.40 0.69 3.07
CA ASP A 91 18.04 -0.43 3.80
C ASP A 91 16.98 -1.33 4.49
N ASP A 92 15.83 -0.77 4.89
CA ASP A 92 14.73 -1.52 5.53
C ASP A 92 13.84 -2.27 4.52
N LYS A 93 13.62 -1.72 3.33
CA LYS A 93 12.66 -2.27 2.36
C LYS A 93 13.24 -2.52 0.96
N GLY A 94 13.97 -1.57 0.41
CA GLY A 94 14.44 -1.62 -0.97
C GLY A 94 15.52 -2.67 -1.19
N GLU A 95 16.62 -2.56 -0.44
CA GLU A 95 17.74 -3.47 -0.56
C GLU A 95 17.36 -4.94 -0.29
N PRO A 96 16.60 -5.27 0.79
CA PRO A 96 16.16 -6.65 1.00
C PRO A 96 15.26 -7.20 -0.12
N ALA A 97 14.42 -6.34 -0.72
CA ALA A 97 13.57 -6.75 -1.83
C ALA A 97 14.40 -7.06 -3.07
N LEU A 98 15.33 -6.16 -3.45
CA LEU A 98 16.20 -6.35 -4.61
C LEU A 98 17.08 -7.59 -4.46
N ALA A 99 17.73 -7.75 -3.31
CA ALA A 99 18.57 -8.92 -3.02
C ALA A 99 17.79 -10.26 -3.07
N ALA A 100 16.54 -10.26 -2.59
CA ALA A 100 15.69 -11.44 -2.65
C ALA A 100 15.21 -11.74 -4.08
N PHE A 101 14.94 -10.71 -4.87
CA PHE A 101 14.61 -10.81 -6.28
C PHE A 101 15.79 -11.41 -7.08
N ASP A 102 17.01 -10.86 -6.92
CA ASP A 102 18.20 -11.36 -7.61
C ASP A 102 18.46 -12.82 -7.29
N LYS A 103 18.33 -13.18 -6.02
CA LYS A 103 18.46 -14.58 -5.59
C LYS A 103 17.40 -15.48 -6.22
N PHE A 104 16.15 -15.01 -6.31
CA PHE A 104 15.06 -15.77 -6.93
C PHE A 104 15.31 -15.96 -8.42
N CYS A 105 15.71 -14.91 -9.15
CA CYS A 105 16.05 -15.01 -10.57
C CYS A 105 17.19 -16.01 -10.81
N ALA A 106 18.29 -15.90 -10.07
CA ALA A 106 19.42 -16.82 -10.19
C ALA A 106 19.04 -18.29 -9.88
N GLN A 107 18.13 -18.52 -8.94
CA GLN A 107 17.61 -19.85 -8.67
C GLN A 107 16.79 -20.39 -9.84
N MET A 108 15.90 -19.61 -10.42
CA MET A 108 15.08 -20.02 -11.57
C MET A 108 15.94 -20.28 -12.81
N GLU A 109 16.93 -19.43 -13.08
CA GLU A 109 17.91 -19.65 -14.16
C GLU A 109 18.66 -20.97 -13.99
N GLN A 110 19.10 -21.28 -12.77
CA GLN A 110 19.75 -22.54 -12.47
C GLN A 110 18.82 -23.75 -12.63
N GLU A 111 17.57 -23.66 -12.20
CA GLU A 111 16.59 -24.76 -12.27
C GLU A 111 16.14 -25.03 -13.72
N ILE A 112 15.93 -23.97 -14.51
CA ILE A 112 15.46 -24.06 -15.90
C ILE A 112 16.64 -24.31 -16.88
N GLY A 113 17.82 -23.79 -16.56
CA GLY A 113 19.01 -23.92 -17.38
C GLY A 113 19.08 -22.93 -18.54
N ASP A 114 18.46 -21.76 -18.40
CA ASP A 114 18.48 -20.69 -19.40
C ASP A 114 18.53 -19.33 -18.66
N ASP A 115 18.93 -18.27 -19.36
CA ASP A 115 19.03 -16.92 -18.82
C ASP A 115 17.63 -16.29 -18.71
N MET A 116 17.42 -15.45 -17.68
CA MET A 116 16.18 -14.70 -17.49
C MET A 116 16.23 -13.37 -18.26
N HIS A 117 15.34 -13.24 -19.22
CA HIS A 117 15.13 -11.99 -19.95
C HIS A 117 13.92 -11.28 -19.39
N MET A 118 14.00 -9.96 -19.14
CA MET A 118 12.93 -9.22 -18.49
C MET A 118 12.58 -7.89 -19.17
N LEU A 119 11.33 -7.50 -18.98
CA LEU A 119 10.75 -6.20 -19.32
C LEU A 119 10.26 -5.57 -18.02
N VAL A 120 10.67 -4.32 -17.77
CA VAL A 120 10.38 -3.58 -16.54
C VAL A 120 9.37 -2.49 -16.84
N GLU A 121 8.39 -2.28 -15.94
CA GLU A 121 7.34 -1.26 -16.03
C GLU A 121 6.62 -1.29 -17.38
N ARG A 122 6.01 -2.43 -17.70
CA ARG A 122 5.33 -2.60 -18.99
C ARG A 122 3.84 -2.41 -18.88
N ARG A 123 3.33 -1.47 -19.66
CA ARG A 123 1.89 -1.30 -19.85
C ARG A 123 1.34 -2.46 -20.66
N VAL A 124 0.40 -3.19 -20.09
CA VAL A 124 -0.25 -4.35 -20.70
C VAL A 124 -1.76 -4.15 -20.75
N ALA A 125 -2.36 -4.53 -21.88
CA ALA A 125 -3.80 -4.48 -22.12
C ALA A 125 -4.36 -5.90 -22.19
N VAL A 126 -5.43 -6.17 -21.46
CA VAL A 126 -6.05 -7.50 -21.47
C VAL A 126 -6.98 -7.65 -22.69
N PRO A 127 -7.02 -8.84 -23.30
CA PRO A 127 -7.86 -9.07 -24.47
C PRO A 127 -9.36 -9.07 -24.12
N GLY A 128 -10.20 -8.62 -25.06
CA GLY A 128 -11.66 -8.74 -24.97
C GLY A 128 -12.35 -7.78 -23.98
N ILE A 129 -11.63 -6.90 -23.29
CA ILE A 129 -12.19 -5.87 -22.41
C ILE A 129 -11.63 -4.51 -22.85
N PRO A 130 -12.37 -3.75 -23.69
CA PRO A 130 -11.93 -2.44 -24.16
C PRO A 130 -11.63 -1.49 -23.00
N GLY A 131 -10.48 -0.81 -23.05
CA GLY A 131 -10.04 0.12 -22.01
C GLY A 131 -9.51 -0.53 -20.74
N ALA A 132 -9.40 -1.86 -20.68
CA ALA A 132 -8.78 -2.55 -19.54
C ALA A 132 -7.27 -2.71 -19.76
N PHE A 133 -6.50 -2.05 -18.93
CA PHE A 133 -5.04 -2.10 -18.95
C PHE A 133 -4.46 -1.90 -17.54
N GLY A 134 -3.18 -2.16 -17.40
CA GLY A 134 -2.39 -1.85 -16.20
C GLY A 134 -0.91 -1.89 -16.52
N THR A 135 -0.08 -1.50 -15.57
CA THR A 135 1.38 -1.59 -15.68
C THR A 135 1.87 -2.72 -14.79
N SER A 136 2.63 -3.66 -15.36
CA SER A 136 3.29 -4.73 -14.65
C SER A 136 4.70 -4.29 -14.28
N ASP A 137 5.09 -4.49 -13.03
CA ASP A 137 6.43 -4.12 -12.57
C ASP A 137 7.49 -4.91 -13.35
N ILE A 138 7.33 -6.21 -13.41
CA ILE A 138 8.27 -7.10 -14.13
C ILE A 138 7.49 -8.18 -14.89
N ILE A 139 7.82 -8.33 -16.18
CA ILE A 139 7.47 -9.47 -17.01
C ILE A 139 8.78 -10.11 -17.43
N ALA A 140 8.96 -11.41 -17.17
CA ALA A 140 10.17 -12.08 -17.56
C ALA A 140 9.90 -13.42 -18.26
N ARG A 141 10.90 -13.91 -18.97
CA ARG A 141 10.93 -15.23 -19.61
C ARG A 141 12.28 -15.88 -19.32
N CYS A 142 12.22 -17.13 -18.90
CA CYS A 142 13.38 -18.00 -18.75
C CYS A 142 13.07 -19.34 -19.43
N GLY A 143 13.78 -19.69 -20.49
CA GLY A 143 13.44 -20.84 -21.32
C GLY A 143 12.02 -20.75 -21.90
N ALA A 144 11.21 -21.77 -21.62
CA ALA A 144 9.81 -21.86 -22.01
C ALA A 144 8.83 -21.40 -20.93
N GLU A 145 9.31 -20.85 -19.83
CA GLU A 145 8.49 -20.39 -18.71
C GLU A 145 8.37 -18.87 -18.69
N LEU A 146 7.16 -18.36 -18.35
CA LEU A 146 6.87 -16.95 -18.19
C LEU A 146 6.80 -16.61 -16.72
N PHE A 147 7.24 -15.38 -16.37
CA PHE A 147 7.22 -14.85 -15.02
C PHE A 147 6.54 -13.49 -15.02
N VAL A 148 5.68 -13.27 -14.04
CA VAL A 148 5.14 -11.95 -13.74
C VAL A 148 5.34 -11.69 -12.25
N MET A 149 6.08 -10.63 -11.94
CA MET A 149 6.50 -10.33 -10.58
C MET A 149 6.10 -8.92 -10.21
N ASP A 150 5.76 -8.70 -8.96
CA ASP A 150 5.21 -7.44 -8.46
C ASP A 150 5.77 -7.12 -7.07
N TRP A 151 6.23 -5.88 -6.88
CA TRP A 151 6.76 -5.40 -5.63
C TRP A 151 5.64 -5.01 -4.66
N LYS A 152 5.79 -5.39 -3.39
CA LYS A 152 4.87 -5.00 -2.32
C LYS A 152 5.62 -4.49 -1.10
N PHE A 153 5.50 -3.19 -0.81
CA PHE A 153 6.19 -2.55 0.31
C PHE A 153 5.30 -2.30 1.54
N GLY A 154 4.04 -2.74 1.47
CA GLY A 154 3.08 -2.63 2.58
C GLY A 154 3.21 -3.75 3.62
N PHE A 155 2.63 -3.52 4.81
CA PHE A 155 2.65 -4.48 5.93
C PHE A 155 1.70 -5.67 5.74
N LYS A 156 0.60 -5.49 5.00
CA LYS A 156 -0.38 -6.56 4.80
C LYS A 156 0.19 -7.58 3.82
N THR A 157 0.37 -8.81 4.30
CA THR A 157 0.85 -9.92 3.45
C THR A 157 -0.04 -10.11 2.23
N VAL A 158 0.59 -10.18 1.06
CA VAL A 158 -0.05 -10.44 -0.23
C VAL A 158 0.35 -11.84 -0.69
N ASP A 159 -0.64 -12.67 -0.96
CA ASP A 159 -0.46 -14.03 -1.44
C ASP A 159 -0.24 -14.04 -2.95
N ALA A 160 0.72 -14.81 -3.44
CA ALA A 160 0.95 -15.03 -4.86
C ALA A 160 -0.06 -16.05 -5.46
N THR A 161 -0.58 -16.96 -4.62
CA THR A 161 -1.50 -18.01 -5.06
C THR A 161 -2.79 -17.43 -5.60
N GLU A 162 -3.11 -17.73 -6.85
CA GLU A 162 -4.28 -17.21 -7.56
C GLU A 162 -4.43 -15.68 -7.47
N ASN A 163 -3.33 -14.95 -7.37
CA ASN A 163 -3.35 -13.49 -7.27
C ASN A 163 -3.95 -12.85 -8.51
N LYS A 164 -5.12 -12.25 -8.38
CA LYS A 164 -5.90 -11.73 -9.52
C LYS A 164 -5.24 -10.51 -10.19
N GLN A 165 -4.36 -9.78 -9.48
CA GLN A 165 -3.55 -8.70 -10.04
C GLN A 165 -2.47 -9.27 -10.96
N LEU A 166 -1.70 -10.24 -10.47
CA LEU A 166 -0.66 -10.89 -11.26
C LEU A 166 -1.24 -11.64 -12.47
N MET A 167 -2.37 -12.37 -12.27
CA MET A 167 -3.09 -13.03 -13.39
C MET A 167 -3.54 -12.02 -14.44
N PHE A 168 -3.99 -10.82 -14.04
CA PHE A 168 -4.34 -9.74 -14.96
C PHE A 168 -3.13 -9.30 -15.78
N TYR A 169 -2.01 -9.07 -15.14
CA TYR A 169 -0.78 -8.65 -15.82
C TYR A 169 -0.25 -9.75 -16.74
N ALA A 170 -0.29 -11.00 -16.31
CA ALA A 170 0.13 -12.14 -17.13
C ALA A 170 -0.74 -12.29 -18.39
N ALA A 171 -2.07 -12.23 -18.25
CA ALA A 171 -2.97 -12.27 -19.40
C ALA A 171 -2.78 -11.07 -20.34
N GLY A 172 -2.52 -9.88 -19.76
CA GLY A 172 -2.19 -8.69 -20.53
C GLY A 172 -0.85 -8.80 -21.26
N ALA A 173 0.16 -9.38 -20.64
CA ALA A 173 1.48 -9.63 -21.24
C ALA A 173 1.38 -10.58 -22.44
N LEU A 174 0.67 -11.70 -22.29
CA LEU A 174 0.41 -12.66 -23.38
C LEU A 174 -0.28 -12.01 -24.61
N ASN A 175 -1.03 -10.94 -24.40
CA ASN A 175 -1.67 -10.18 -25.46
C ASN A 175 -0.76 -9.08 -26.03
N THR A 176 -0.13 -8.27 -25.17
CA THR A 176 0.59 -7.06 -25.57
C THR A 176 2.02 -7.32 -25.98
N GLU A 177 2.71 -8.21 -25.28
CA GLU A 177 4.13 -8.54 -25.50
C GLU A 177 4.31 -9.86 -26.26
N ARG A 178 3.28 -10.27 -27.01
CA ARG A 178 3.23 -11.57 -27.69
C ARG A 178 4.43 -11.83 -28.59
N ALA A 179 4.90 -10.83 -29.32
CA ALA A 179 6.07 -10.96 -30.21
C ALA A 179 7.37 -11.22 -29.42
N TRP A 180 7.49 -10.65 -28.21
CA TRP A 180 8.64 -10.86 -27.34
C TRP A 180 8.56 -12.21 -26.60
N ILE A 181 7.36 -12.60 -26.16
CA ILE A 181 7.08 -13.91 -25.53
C ILE A 181 7.23 -15.05 -26.52
N THR A 182 6.86 -14.88 -27.74
CA THR A 182 6.69 -15.76 -28.91
C THR A 182 5.26 -16.28 -29.03
N ASP A 183 4.78 -16.41 -30.28
CA ASP A 183 3.43 -16.92 -30.56
C ASP A 183 3.23 -18.35 -30.08
N GLU A 184 4.27 -19.17 -30.12
CA GLU A 184 4.26 -20.56 -29.68
C GLU A 184 3.94 -20.66 -28.18
N LEU A 185 4.75 -20.01 -27.33
CA LEU A 185 4.55 -20.01 -25.88
C LEU A 185 3.23 -19.35 -25.47
N ALA A 186 2.86 -18.25 -26.12
CA ALA A 186 1.62 -17.52 -25.78
C ALA A 186 0.35 -18.26 -26.21
N SER A 187 0.43 -19.26 -27.09
CA SER A 187 -0.69 -20.04 -27.59
C SER A 187 -0.78 -21.44 -27.02
N ASP A 188 0.30 -21.97 -26.44
CA ASP A 188 0.28 -23.28 -25.79
C ASP A 188 -0.37 -23.19 -24.41
N PRO A 189 -1.54 -23.83 -24.20
CA PRO A 189 -2.25 -23.79 -22.93
C PRO A 189 -1.45 -24.40 -21.76
N THR A 190 -0.42 -25.21 -22.06
CA THR A 190 0.43 -25.87 -21.05
C THR A 190 1.65 -25.05 -20.65
N THR A 191 1.94 -23.96 -21.36
CA THR A 191 3.07 -23.07 -21.00
C THR A 191 2.94 -22.63 -19.53
N PRO A 192 3.97 -22.90 -18.70
CA PRO A 192 3.94 -22.51 -17.31
C PRO A 192 4.12 -20.99 -17.17
N VAL A 193 3.37 -20.43 -16.22
CA VAL A 193 3.41 -19.00 -15.87
C VAL A 193 3.59 -18.88 -14.37
N THR A 194 4.75 -18.44 -13.94
CA THR A 194 5.06 -18.22 -12.53
C THR A 194 4.76 -16.78 -12.13
N LEU A 195 3.88 -16.64 -11.15
CA LEU A 195 3.46 -15.37 -10.56
C LEU A 195 4.17 -15.19 -9.22
N ALA A 196 4.89 -14.08 -9.02
CA ALA A 196 5.64 -13.87 -7.80
C ALA A 196 5.34 -12.50 -7.16
N ILE A 197 5.26 -12.48 -5.83
CA ILE A 197 5.19 -11.29 -4.99
C ILE A 197 6.51 -11.16 -4.24
N ILE A 198 7.14 -10.00 -4.34
CA ILE A 198 8.36 -9.67 -3.62
C ILE A 198 7.99 -8.66 -2.52
N GLN A 199 7.94 -9.12 -1.27
CA GLN A 199 7.47 -8.34 -0.13
C GLN A 199 8.46 -8.43 1.06
N PRO A 200 9.38 -7.46 1.20
CA PRO A 200 10.44 -7.52 2.22
C PRO A 200 9.92 -7.59 3.65
N LEU A 201 8.77 -6.95 3.94
CA LEU A 201 8.18 -6.97 5.27
C LEU A 201 7.62 -8.34 5.70
N ASN A 202 7.48 -9.30 4.79
CA ASN A 202 7.12 -10.68 5.12
C ASN A 202 8.15 -11.35 6.05
N ALA A 203 9.43 -11.01 5.92
CA ALA A 203 10.49 -11.52 6.79
C ALA A 203 10.26 -11.20 8.28
N GLN A 204 9.62 -10.07 8.58
CA GLN A 204 9.27 -9.68 9.97
C GLN A 204 8.21 -10.61 10.58
N SER A 205 7.42 -11.28 9.75
CA SER A 205 6.41 -12.27 10.15
C SER A 205 6.91 -13.72 10.03
N GLY A 206 8.21 -13.92 9.70
CA GLY A 206 8.81 -15.25 9.54
C GLY A 206 8.46 -15.93 8.21
N ASN A 207 7.95 -15.18 7.23
CA ASN A 207 7.66 -15.68 5.90
C ASN A 207 8.78 -15.29 4.91
N ASP A 208 8.85 -16.01 3.79
CA ASP A 208 9.79 -15.69 2.71
C ASP A 208 9.44 -14.34 2.06
N ILE A 209 10.48 -13.59 1.71
CA ILE A 209 10.33 -12.29 1.01
C ILE A 209 9.70 -12.50 -0.37
N VAL A 210 10.12 -13.55 -1.09
CA VAL A 210 9.55 -13.93 -2.39
C VAL A 210 8.57 -15.08 -2.19
N GLN A 211 7.32 -14.84 -2.52
CA GLN A 211 6.28 -15.87 -2.62
C GLN A 211 5.93 -16.05 -4.08
N HIS A 212 5.86 -17.27 -4.57
CA HIS A 212 5.50 -17.54 -5.96
C HIS A 212 4.51 -18.69 -6.08
N TRP A 213 3.81 -18.72 -7.19
CA TRP A 213 2.84 -19.74 -7.56
C TRP A 213 2.82 -19.89 -9.08
N THR A 214 2.89 -21.12 -9.56
CA THR A 214 2.89 -21.41 -10.99
C THR A 214 1.51 -21.86 -11.44
N THR A 215 1.05 -21.25 -12.53
CA THR A 215 -0.19 -21.55 -13.26
C THR A 215 0.14 -21.83 -14.72
N SER A 216 -0.84 -21.82 -15.60
CA SER A 216 -0.65 -22.03 -17.03
C SER A 216 -1.35 -20.97 -17.89
N VAL A 217 -0.95 -20.86 -19.15
CA VAL A 217 -1.66 -20.02 -20.15
C VAL A 217 -3.13 -20.43 -20.26
N GLY A 218 -3.45 -21.73 -20.16
CA GLY A 218 -4.82 -22.25 -20.15
C GLY A 218 -5.63 -21.73 -18.96
N ASP A 219 -5.06 -21.72 -17.76
CA ASP A 219 -5.72 -21.19 -16.58
C ASP A 219 -5.93 -19.69 -16.66
N LEU A 220 -4.98 -18.95 -17.25
CA LEU A 220 -5.14 -17.53 -17.51
C LEU A 220 -6.28 -17.24 -18.50
N ALA A 221 -6.49 -18.11 -19.50
CA ALA A 221 -7.63 -17.99 -20.41
C ALA A 221 -8.97 -18.16 -19.67
N LEU A 222 -9.07 -19.11 -18.73
CA LEU A 222 -10.24 -19.28 -17.85
C LEU A 222 -10.44 -18.09 -16.93
N TYR A 223 -9.36 -17.58 -16.35
CA TYR A 223 -9.40 -16.34 -15.57
C TYR A 223 -9.96 -15.17 -16.38
N MET A 224 -9.52 -15.01 -17.62
CA MET A 224 -10.00 -13.93 -18.51
C MET A 224 -11.49 -14.04 -18.82
N GLN A 225 -12.01 -15.25 -19.05
CA GLN A 225 -13.46 -15.45 -19.24
C GLN A 225 -14.25 -15.01 -18.00
N ASN A 226 -13.76 -15.37 -16.79
CA ASN A 226 -14.37 -14.95 -15.54
C ASN A 226 -14.32 -13.42 -15.36
N LEU A 227 -13.20 -12.79 -15.70
CA LEU A 227 -13.04 -11.34 -15.62
C LEU A 227 -13.96 -10.61 -16.60
N GLN A 228 -14.06 -11.08 -17.84
CA GLN A 228 -14.97 -10.53 -18.86
C GLN A 228 -16.43 -10.59 -18.40
N THR A 229 -16.87 -11.76 -17.93
CA THR A 229 -18.22 -11.95 -17.36
C THR A 229 -18.49 -10.98 -16.20
N ALA A 230 -17.52 -10.83 -15.29
CA ALA A 230 -17.66 -9.92 -14.16
C ALA A 230 -17.70 -8.44 -14.58
N VAL A 231 -16.96 -8.05 -15.61
CA VAL A 231 -16.98 -6.69 -16.15
C VAL A 231 -18.30 -6.41 -16.87
N GLU A 232 -18.84 -7.36 -17.61
CA GLU A 232 -20.17 -7.24 -18.22
C GLU A 232 -21.28 -7.13 -17.16
N GLU A 233 -21.18 -7.93 -16.08
CA GLU A 233 -22.09 -7.85 -14.95
C GLU A 233 -21.97 -6.49 -14.23
N ALA A 234 -20.76 -5.96 -14.08
CA ALA A 234 -20.50 -4.70 -13.38
C ALA A 234 -21.21 -3.48 -14.03
N GLN A 235 -21.56 -3.58 -15.30
CA GLN A 235 -22.27 -2.53 -16.04
C GLN A 235 -23.78 -2.57 -15.82
N LYS A 236 -24.34 -3.62 -15.20
CA LYS A 236 -25.77 -3.77 -14.94
C LYS A 236 -26.19 -3.05 -13.65
N ASP A 237 -27.45 -2.62 -13.60
CA ASP A 237 -28.03 -1.95 -12.43
C ASP A 237 -28.24 -2.90 -11.24
N ASP A 238 -28.46 -4.17 -11.52
CA ASP A 238 -28.67 -5.25 -10.56
C ASP A 238 -27.42 -6.13 -10.34
N ALA A 239 -26.23 -5.63 -10.73
CA ALA A 239 -24.98 -6.34 -10.57
C ALA A 239 -24.81 -6.90 -9.15
N ARG A 240 -24.27 -8.12 -9.04
CA ARG A 240 -24.07 -8.83 -7.79
C ARG A 240 -23.19 -8.03 -6.84
N ILE A 241 -23.60 -8.01 -5.57
CA ILE A 241 -22.85 -7.43 -4.46
C ILE A 241 -22.44 -8.53 -3.49
N ALA A 242 -21.18 -8.54 -3.08
CA ALA A 242 -20.68 -9.53 -2.14
C ALA A 242 -19.54 -8.99 -1.27
N LYS A 243 -19.52 -9.44 0.00
CA LYS A 243 -18.42 -9.18 0.95
C LYS A 243 -17.22 -10.07 0.63
N GLY A 244 -16.01 -9.54 0.76
CA GLY A 244 -14.77 -10.32 0.68
C GLY A 244 -13.54 -9.44 0.97
N LYS A 245 -12.34 -10.03 0.90
CA LYS A 245 -11.06 -9.32 1.11
C LYS A 245 -10.89 -8.11 0.17
N TRP A 246 -11.54 -8.13 -0.98
CA TRP A 246 -11.57 -7.00 -1.93
C TRP A 246 -12.25 -5.73 -1.39
N CYS A 247 -13.04 -5.84 -0.31
CA CYS A 247 -13.66 -4.68 0.35
C CYS A 247 -12.63 -3.81 1.10
N ASP A 248 -11.48 -4.36 1.50
CA ASP A 248 -10.50 -3.66 2.31
C ASP A 248 -10.04 -2.35 1.66
N PHE A 249 -9.80 -2.39 0.35
CA PHE A 249 -9.34 -1.25 -0.45
C PHE A 249 -10.44 -0.63 -1.33
N ALA A 250 -11.72 -1.01 -1.12
CA ALA A 250 -12.83 -0.41 -1.84
C ALA A 250 -13.16 0.97 -1.30
N ARG A 251 -13.27 1.98 -2.19
CA ARG A 251 -13.63 3.37 -1.84
C ARG A 251 -15.12 3.55 -1.54
N CYS A 252 -15.95 2.64 -2.05
CA CYS A 252 -17.40 2.77 -2.02
C CYS A 252 -18.06 2.36 -0.70
N LYS A 253 -17.32 2.18 0.40
CA LYS A 253 -17.87 1.71 1.68
C LYS A 253 -18.99 2.61 2.19
N THR A 254 -18.86 3.93 2.03
CA THR A 254 -19.85 4.93 2.48
C THR A 254 -21.18 4.91 1.70
N VAL A 255 -21.21 4.29 0.53
CA VAL A 255 -22.40 4.15 -0.33
C VAL A 255 -22.78 2.69 -0.57
N CYS A 256 -22.02 1.75 0.01
CA CYS A 256 -22.23 0.32 -0.19
C CYS A 256 -23.41 -0.19 0.65
N PRO A 257 -24.46 -0.77 0.03
CA PRO A 257 -25.61 -1.29 0.79
C PRO A 257 -25.25 -2.33 1.85
N LEU A 258 -24.21 -3.16 1.64
CA LEU A 258 -23.79 -4.13 2.66
C LEU A 258 -23.31 -3.44 3.95
N HIS A 259 -22.48 -2.41 3.81
CA HIS A 259 -21.98 -1.65 4.97
C HIS A 259 -23.10 -0.83 5.63
N LEU A 260 -23.95 -0.18 4.85
CA LEU A 260 -25.05 0.63 5.37
C LEU A 260 -26.10 -0.21 6.11
N ASN A 261 -26.46 -1.37 5.53
CA ASN A 261 -27.41 -2.30 6.16
C ASN A 261 -26.82 -2.92 7.45
N ALA A 262 -25.50 -3.16 7.48
CA ALA A 262 -24.84 -3.67 8.69
C ALA A 262 -24.96 -2.70 9.88
N VAL A 263 -24.96 -1.39 9.65
CA VAL A 263 -25.16 -0.39 10.72
C VAL A 263 -26.55 -0.54 11.34
N GLY A 264 -27.60 -0.64 10.51
CA GLY A 264 -28.97 -0.87 10.98
C GLY A 264 -29.11 -2.16 11.78
N ALA A 265 -28.62 -3.28 11.19
CA ALA A 265 -28.67 -4.59 11.84
C ALA A 265 -27.86 -4.64 13.16
N LEU A 266 -26.73 -3.95 13.24
CA LEU A 266 -25.94 -3.83 14.47
C LEU A 266 -26.74 -3.12 15.56
N GLY A 267 -27.40 -2.02 15.22
CA GLY A 267 -28.26 -1.28 16.16
C GLY A 267 -29.41 -2.15 16.72
N GLU A 268 -30.14 -2.86 15.85
CA GLU A 268 -31.22 -3.76 16.24
C GLU A 268 -30.73 -4.89 17.17
N LYS A 269 -29.60 -5.52 16.82
CA LYS A 269 -29.02 -6.60 17.64
C LYS A 269 -28.49 -6.08 18.98
N LEU A 270 -27.95 -4.89 19.06
CA LEU A 270 -27.52 -4.26 20.32
C LEU A 270 -28.73 -3.96 21.24
N GLU A 271 -29.83 -3.48 20.70
CA GLU A 271 -31.05 -3.28 21.51
C GLU A 271 -31.62 -4.63 22.00
N ALA A 272 -31.67 -5.65 21.15
CA ALA A 272 -32.08 -7.01 21.56
C ALA A 272 -31.16 -7.60 22.64
N LEU A 273 -29.85 -7.33 22.55
CA LEU A 273 -28.86 -7.73 23.56
C LEU A 273 -29.14 -7.05 24.90
N LYS A 274 -29.39 -5.75 24.89
CA LYS A 274 -29.70 -4.94 26.08
C LYS A 274 -30.95 -5.43 26.82
N GLU A 275 -32.01 -5.79 26.09
CA GLU A 275 -33.21 -6.34 26.70
C GLU A 275 -32.93 -7.73 27.29
N ARG A 276 -32.16 -8.57 26.63
CA ARG A 276 -31.77 -9.88 27.12
C ARG A 276 -30.88 -9.82 28.38
N GLN A 277 -29.98 -8.81 28.45
CA GLN A 277 -29.15 -8.55 29.64
C GLN A 277 -29.99 -8.33 30.88
N LYS A 278 -31.10 -7.63 30.76
CA LYS A 278 -32.03 -7.41 31.88
C LYS A 278 -32.70 -8.68 32.36
N ALA A 279 -32.89 -9.67 31.48
CA ALA A 279 -33.55 -10.92 31.76
C ALA A 279 -32.61 -12.08 32.16
N SER A 280 -31.28 -11.89 31.97
CA SER A 280 -30.27 -12.93 32.23
C SER A 280 -30.10 -13.20 33.74
N ASN A 281 -30.02 -14.46 34.12
CA ASN A 281 -29.71 -14.90 35.47
C ASN A 281 -28.28 -15.45 35.63
N GLY A 282 -27.47 -15.40 34.56
CA GLY A 282 -26.09 -15.86 34.56
C GLY A 282 -25.89 -17.37 34.48
N SER A 283 -26.91 -18.11 34.06
CA SER A 283 -26.84 -19.58 33.90
C SER A 283 -25.80 -20.02 32.85
N PRO A 284 -25.38 -21.28 32.82
CA PRO A 284 -24.51 -21.82 31.77
C PRO A 284 -25.16 -21.71 30.39
N GLU A 285 -26.46 -21.88 30.27
CA GLU A 285 -27.22 -21.73 29.02
C GLU A 285 -27.17 -20.27 28.53
N ASP A 286 -27.34 -19.33 29.44
CA ASP A 286 -27.20 -17.89 29.14
C ASP A 286 -25.82 -17.59 28.53
N ARG A 287 -24.75 -18.19 29.07
CA ARG A 287 -23.36 -17.95 28.55
C ARG A 287 -23.19 -18.45 27.12
N ILE A 288 -23.79 -19.58 26.77
CA ILE A 288 -23.74 -20.12 25.40
C ILE A 288 -24.52 -19.19 24.46
N GLU A 289 -25.69 -18.74 24.84
CA GLU A 289 -26.48 -17.79 24.05
C GLU A 289 -25.75 -16.47 23.86
N TRP A 290 -25.07 -15.96 24.90
CA TRP A 290 -24.22 -14.78 24.81
C TRP A 290 -23.09 -14.96 23.81
N GLY A 291 -22.41 -16.10 23.81
CA GLY A 291 -21.36 -16.40 22.86
C GLY A 291 -21.85 -16.32 21.41
N GLN A 292 -23.02 -16.90 21.12
CA GLN A 292 -23.63 -16.84 19.78
C GLN A 292 -23.98 -15.41 19.37
N ARG A 293 -24.58 -14.62 20.27
CA ARG A 293 -24.93 -13.23 20.00
C ARG A 293 -23.70 -12.34 19.76
N TYR A 294 -22.63 -12.56 20.54
CA TYR A 294 -21.38 -11.84 20.28
C TYR A 294 -20.74 -12.22 18.94
N ALA A 295 -20.83 -13.49 18.52
CA ALA A 295 -20.35 -13.89 17.20
C ALA A 295 -21.08 -13.12 16.08
N GLU A 296 -22.42 -13.03 16.16
CA GLU A 296 -23.22 -12.26 15.20
C GLU A 296 -22.90 -10.75 15.21
N LEU A 297 -22.67 -10.17 16.40
CA LEU A 297 -22.27 -8.76 16.53
C LEU A 297 -20.88 -8.51 15.94
N LEU A 298 -19.93 -9.42 16.12
CA LEU A 298 -18.59 -9.32 15.58
C LEU A 298 -18.60 -9.36 14.04
N GLU A 299 -19.41 -10.24 13.43
CA GLU A 299 -19.59 -10.28 11.98
C GLU A 299 -20.11 -8.95 11.40
N LEU A 300 -21.02 -8.29 12.13
CA LEU A 300 -21.54 -6.98 11.73
C LEU A 300 -20.49 -5.88 11.98
N ALA A 301 -19.76 -5.93 13.10
CA ALA A 301 -18.69 -4.99 13.41
C ALA A 301 -17.61 -4.99 12.34
N ASP A 302 -17.24 -6.15 11.81
CA ASP A 302 -16.29 -6.31 10.70
C ASP A 302 -16.71 -5.56 9.40
N LEU A 303 -18.00 -5.24 9.26
CA LEU A 303 -18.51 -4.41 8.18
C LEU A 303 -18.58 -2.93 8.57
N VAL A 304 -18.85 -2.63 9.84
CA VAL A 304 -19.02 -1.26 10.33
C VAL A 304 -17.66 -0.57 10.54
N ASP A 305 -16.66 -1.25 11.07
CA ASP A 305 -15.34 -0.67 11.31
C ASP A 305 -14.68 -0.09 10.05
N PRO A 306 -14.62 -0.81 8.91
CA PRO A 306 -14.10 -0.25 7.67
C PRO A 306 -14.93 0.93 7.13
N LEU A 307 -16.23 0.96 7.37
CA LEU A 307 -17.08 2.09 7.01
C LEU A 307 -16.73 3.32 7.83
N VAL A 308 -16.57 3.17 9.15
CA VAL A 308 -16.17 4.27 10.04
C VAL A 308 -14.79 4.81 9.66
N ALA A 309 -13.83 3.92 9.38
CA ALA A 309 -12.50 4.31 8.91
C ALA A 309 -12.56 5.09 7.59
N GLU A 310 -13.41 4.68 6.66
CA GLU A 310 -13.60 5.36 5.37
C GLU A 310 -14.23 6.75 5.53
N ILE A 311 -15.22 6.90 6.43
CA ILE A 311 -15.80 8.21 6.74
C ILE A 311 -14.72 9.16 7.26
N HIS A 312 -13.84 8.69 8.16
CA HIS A 312 -12.72 9.51 8.66
C HIS A 312 -11.74 9.86 7.55
N ALA A 313 -11.40 8.95 6.68
CA ALA A 313 -10.48 9.19 5.57
C ALA A 313 -11.04 10.21 4.58
N GLN A 314 -12.30 10.07 4.17
CA GLN A 314 -12.96 11.01 3.27
C GLN A 314 -13.10 12.41 3.90
N ALA A 315 -13.48 12.48 5.17
CA ALA A 315 -13.58 13.75 5.92
C ALA A 315 -12.20 14.44 6.04
N HIS A 316 -11.14 13.66 6.29
CA HIS A 316 -9.77 14.19 6.33
C HIS A 316 -9.35 14.76 4.97
N ALA A 317 -9.53 13.99 3.89
CA ALA A 317 -9.20 14.43 2.54
C ALA A 317 -9.99 15.69 2.14
N TYR A 318 -11.27 15.77 2.50
CA TYR A 318 -12.12 16.92 2.25
C TYR A 318 -11.58 18.21 2.91
N VAL A 319 -11.11 18.12 4.16
CA VAL A 319 -10.52 19.27 4.86
C VAL A 319 -9.12 19.60 4.32
N GLU A 320 -8.32 18.60 3.92
CA GLU A 320 -7.01 18.81 3.27
C GLU A 320 -7.14 19.55 1.94
N GLN A 321 -8.23 19.36 1.21
CA GLN A 321 -8.55 20.09 -0.03
C GLN A 321 -8.99 21.54 0.22
N GLY A 322 -9.07 21.97 1.47
CA GLY A 322 -9.44 23.34 1.86
C GLY A 322 -10.93 23.53 2.13
N SER A 323 -11.73 22.47 2.14
CA SER A 323 -13.14 22.53 2.50
C SER A 323 -13.33 22.49 4.02
N ALA A 324 -14.37 23.16 4.54
CA ALA A 324 -14.62 23.19 5.97
C ALA A 324 -15.63 22.12 6.40
N ILE A 325 -15.34 21.44 7.51
CA ILE A 325 -16.31 20.60 8.22
C ILE A 325 -16.57 21.26 9.59
N PRO A 326 -17.81 21.66 9.89
CA PRO A 326 -18.12 22.30 11.17
C PRO A 326 -17.67 21.44 12.36
N GLY A 327 -16.92 22.04 13.28
CA GLY A 327 -16.41 21.37 14.47
C GLY A 327 -15.15 20.52 14.28
N TYR A 328 -14.55 20.49 13.09
CA TYR A 328 -13.33 19.73 12.79
C TYR A 328 -12.27 20.59 12.12
N ALA A 329 -11.00 20.32 12.41
CA ALA A 329 -9.85 20.94 11.77
C ALA A 329 -8.69 19.95 11.70
N LEU A 330 -7.72 20.22 10.81
CA LEU A 330 -6.50 19.45 10.72
C LEU A 330 -5.61 19.69 11.95
N GLU A 331 -5.06 18.63 12.49
CA GLU A 331 -4.07 18.67 13.56
C GLU A 331 -2.83 17.85 13.15
N ALA A 332 -1.65 18.42 13.35
CA ALA A 332 -0.41 17.66 13.13
C ALA A 332 -0.37 16.44 14.04
N LYS A 333 -0.13 15.26 13.47
CA LYS A 333 0.12 14.06 14.25
C LYS A 333 1.32 14.29 15.17
N LYS A 334 1.37 13.56 16.29
CA LYS A 334 2.54 13.60 17.16
C LYS A 334 3.78 13.26 16.33
N ALA A 335 4.81 14.09 16.45
CA ALA A 335 6.09 13.80 15.81
C ALA A 335 6.59 12.41 16.23
N GLY A 336 7.17 11.67 15.29
CA GLY A 336 7.79 10.38 15.54
C GLY A 336 8.92 10.46 16.58
N ALA A 337 9.46 9.33 16.96
CA ALA A 337 10.66 9.30 17.80
C ALA A 337 11.81 10.00 17.05
N ARG A 338 12.67 10.71 17.80
CA ARG A 338 13.87 11.29 17.22
C ARG A 338 14.79 10.18 16.71
N SER A 339 15.34 10.37 15.53
CA SER A 339 16.37 9.51 14.94
C SER A 339 17.74 10.16 15.04
N TRP A 340 18.78 9.41 14.72
CA TRP A 340 20.13 9.95 14.62
C TRP A 340 20.29 10.68 13.28
N ALA A 341 20.83 11.89 13.29
CA ALA A 341 21.08 12.72 12.10
C ALA A 341 22.47 12.47 11.49
N VAL A 342 23.25 11.57 12.06
CA VAL A 342 24.61 11.25 11.65
C VAL A 342 24.79 9.73 11.58
N GLU A 343 25.72 9.30 10.74
CA GLU A 343 26.06 7.89 10.58
C GLU A 343 26.55 7.25 11.90
N GLU A 344 26.27 5.96 12.05
CA GLU A 344 26.68 5.18 13.22
C GLU A 344 28.20 5.26 13.51
N ARG A 345 29.02 5.38 12.44
CA ARG A 345 30.47 5.57 12.57
C ARG A 345 30.83 6.82 13.39
N LEU A 346 30.14 7.93 13.13
CA LEU A 346 30.38 9.19 13.86
C LEU A 346 29.87 9.09 15.30
N LEU A 347 28.74 8.40 15.52
CA LEU A 347 28.22 8.10 16.85
C LEU A 347 29.21 7.25 17.65
N LYS A 348 29.79 6.22 17.03
CA LYS A 348 30.84 5.38 17.65
C LYS A 348 32.04 6.21 18.11
N LEU A 349 32.53 7.13 17.27
CA LEU A 349 33.63 8.03 17.58
C LEU A 349 33.27 8.97 18.75
N PHE A 350 32.07 9.56 18.70
CA PHE A 350 31.58 10.44 19.76
C PHE A 350 31.49 9.71 21.11
N PHE A 351 30.83 8.54 21.14
CA PHE A 351 30.69 7.75 22.39
C PHE A 351 32.02 7.25 22.91
N LYS A 352 32.94 6.80 22.04
CA LYS A 352 34.30 6.41 22.42
C LYS A 352 35.07 7.57 23.08
N ARG A 353 34.98 8.79 22.50
CA ARG A 353 35.60 10.00 23.05
C ARG A 353 35.11 10.31 24.49
N HIS A 354 33.79 10.05 24.72
CA HIS A 354 33.15 10.29 26.02
C HIS A 354 33.12 9.06 26.92
N ARG A 355 33.92 8.02 26.62
CA ARG A 355 34.05 6.78 27.39
C ARG A 355 32.72 6.06 27.66
N VAL A 356 31.76 6.15 26.76
CA VAL A 356 30.53 5.37 26.81
C VAL A 356 30.82 3.98 26.25
N LYS A 357 30.59 2.94 27.07
CA LYS A 357 30.83 1.57 26.65
C LYS A 357 29.82 1.11 25.62
N MET A 358 30.20 0.14 24.77
CA MET A 358 29.38 -0.33 23.67
C MET A 358 28.02 -0.89 24.14
N ASP A 359 28.00 -1.60 25.25
CA ASP A 359 26.81 -2.14 25.90
C ASP A 359 25.85 -1.08 26.47
N GLU A 360 26.35 0.16 26.67
CA GLU A 360 25.52 1.27 27.17
C GLU A 360 24.79 2.00 26.09
N TRP A 361 25.25 1.98 24.81
CA TRP A 361 24.64 2.69 23.71
C TRP A 361 24.10 1.77 22.57
N THR A 362 24.40 0.48 22.63
CA THR A 362 23.83 -0.52 21.73
C THR A 362 23.05 -1.57 22.53
N GLU A 363 22.00 -2.10 21.90
CA GLU A 363 21.37 -3.37 22.31
C GLU A 363 21.67 -4.38 21.23
N ARG A 364 21.01 -4.63 20.27
CA ARG A 364 21.39 -5.27 18.99
C ARG A 364 21.51 -4.23 17.87
N LYS A 365 21.04 -3.03 18.15
CA LYS A 365 21.17 -1.80 17.36
C LYS A 365 21.36 -0.60 18.30
N VAL A 366 21.82 0.52 17.74
CA VAL A 366 22.04 1.76 18.51
C VAL A 366 20.75 2.17 19.23
N LYS A 367 20.87 2.48 20.52
CA LYS A 367 19.77 3.03 21.32
C LYS A 367 19.29 4.36 20.73
N SER A 368 18.01 4.65 20.91
CA SER A 368 17.41 5.89 20.39
C SER A 368 18.09 7.15 20.98
N PRO A 369 18.04 8.30 20.28
CA PRO A 369 18.59 9.55 20.78
C PRO A 369 18.11 9.90 22.20
N ALA A 370 16.82 9.70 22.52
CA ALA A 370 16.28 9.98 23.84
C ALA A 370 16.88 9.09 24.95
N GLN A 371 17.17 7.83 24.66
CA GLN A 371 17.82 6.91 25.60
C GLN A 371 19.28 7.32 25.86
N ILE A 372 19.99 7.68 24.79
CA ILE A 372 21.38 8.10 24.90
C ILE A 372 21.51 9.47 25.59
N GLU A 373 20.65 10.44 25.28
CA GLU A 373 20.63 11.74 25.97
C GLU A 373 20.51 11.57 27.51
N LYS A 374 19.67 10.63 27.95
CA LYS A 374 19.55 10.31 29.39
C LYS A 374 20.88 9.79 29.99
N ILE A 375 21.57 8.91 29.24
CA ILE A 375 22.87 8.35 29.66
C ILE A 375 23.95 9.44 29.68
N MET A 376 24.00 10.26 28.62
CA MET A 376 25.00 11.32 28.46
C MET A 376 24.81 12.44 29.50
N LYS A 377 23.56 12.83 29.76
CA LYS A 377 23.21 13.82 30.79
C LYS A 377 23.69 13.37 32.21
N ALA A 378 23.59 12.09 32.53
CA ALA A 378 24.10 11.54 33.78
C ALA A 378 25.63 11.63 33.88
N ARG A 379 26.33 11.83 32.76
CA ARG A 379 27.80 12.00 32.67
C ARG A 379 28.21 13.47 32.50
N GLY A 380 27.27 14.42 32.59
CA GLY A 380 27.53 15.85 32.40
C GLY A 380 27.84 16.25 30.96
N VAL A 381 27.49 15.43 29.97
CA VAL A 381 27.74 15.67 28.54
C VAL A 381 26.41 15.84 27.79
N GLU A 382 26.33 16.86 26.95
CA GLU A 382 25.18 17.04 26.04
C GLU A 382 25.48 16.41 24.67
N VAL A 383 24.47 15.72 24.09
CA VAL A 383 24.54 15.24 22.72
C VAL A 383 24.42 16.44 21.79
N PRO A 384 25.35 16.63 20.85
CA PRO A 384 25.28 17.77 19.92
C PRO A 384 23.97 17.76 19.12
N LYS A 385 23.31 18.91 19.00
CA LYS A 385 21.99 19.03 18.33
C LYS A 385 22.01 18.58 16.88
N HIS A 386 23.14 18.73 16.18
CA HIS A 386 23.29 18.31 14.78
C HIS A 386 23.42 16.78 14.61
N TYR A 387 23.56 16.00 15.70
CA TYR A 387 23.55 14.53 15.66
C TYR A 387 22.15 13.95 15.73
N VAL A 388 21.15 14.77 16.11
CA VAL A 388 19.78 14.31 16.32
C VAL A 388 18.86 15.03 15.33
N ALA A 389 18.25 14.26 14.43
CA ALA A 389 17.20 14.79 13.59
C ALA A 389 15.94 15.10 14.41
N ALA A 390 15.34 16.26 14.16
CA ALA A 390 14.04 16.58 14.74
C ALA A 390 13.00 15.58 14.22
N GLY A 391 12.17 15.06 15.13
CA GLY A 391 11.04 14.23 14.71
C GLY A 391 10.11 15.06 13.82
N VAL A 392 9.94 14.61 12.58
CA VAL A 392 9.00 15.22 11.63
C VAL A 392 7.63 14.58 11.84
N SER A 393 6.56 15.39 11.78
CA SER A 393 5.20 14.86 11.81
C SER A 393 4.95 14.05 10.54
N SER A 394 4.53 12.79 10.70
CA SER A 394 4.24 11.88 9.58
C SER A 394 2.92 12.20 8.85
N GLY A 395 2.26 13.31 9.18
CA GLY A 395 1.03 13.73 8.52
C GLY A 395 0.06 14.46 9.45
N THR A 396 -1.18 14.57 9.01
CA THR A 396 -2.28 15.23 9.72
C THR A 396 -3.35 14.24 10.13
N LYS A 397 -4.18 14.58 11.08
CA LYS A 397 -5.40 13.85 11.46
C LYS A 397 -6.55 14.83 11.62
N LEU A 398 -7.76 14.38 11.34
CA LEU A 398 -8.97 15.13 11.61
C LEU A 398 -9.33 15.01 13.10
N SER A 399 -9.54 16.14 13.77
CA SER A 399 -9.93 16.20 15.19
C SER A 399 -11.05 17.21 15.40
N ARG A 400 -11.86 17.00 16.45
CA ARG A 400 -12.82 18.04 16.86
C ARG A 400 -12.08 19.30 17.28
N VAL A 401 -12.57 20.48 16.88
CA VAL A 401 -11.88 21.77 17.09
C VAL A 401 -11.51 21.99 18.57
N GLU A 402 -12.38 21.64 19.50
CA GLU A 402 -12.13 21.71 20.94
C GLU A 402 -10.97 20.86 21.45
N LYS A 403 -10.53 19.86 20.65
CA LYS A 403 -9.43 18.92 20.99
C LYS A 403 -8.15 19.20 20.20
N VAL A 404 -8.17 20.13 19.25
CA VAL A 404 -7.00 20.45 18.44
C VAL A 404 -5.94 21.16 19.27
N LYS A 405 -4.77 20.53 19.41
CA LYS A 405 -3.60 21.11 20.10
C LYS A 405 -2.57 21.72 19.14
N ARG A 406 -2.55 21.28 17.90
CA ARG A 406 -1.57 21.68 16.87
C ARG A 406 -2.31 21.89 15.54
N PRO A 407 -2.93 23.04 15.33
CA PRO A 407 -3.65 23.32 14.10
C PRO A 407 -2.69 23.34 12.89
N VAL A 408 -3.15 22.82 11.78
CA VAL A 408 -2.40 22.80 10.51
C VAL A 408 -3.28 23.42 9.43
N GLN A 409 -2.70 24.28 8.62
CA GLN A 409 -3.36 24.87 7.47
C GLN A 409 -3.56 23.81 6.37
N SER A 410 -4.67 23.90 5.67
CA SER A 410 -4.93 23.11 4.48
C SER A 410 -3.95 23.44 3.34
N VAL A 411 -3.83 22.56 2.35
CA VAL A 411 -2.92 22.81 1.21
C VAL A 411 -3.23 24.12 0.47
N PRO A 412 -4.51 24.46 0.17
CA PRO A 412 -4.83 25.73 -0.45
C PRO A 412 -4.46 26.96 0.41
N GLU A 413 -4.61 26.88 1.73
CA GLU A 413 -4.21 27.97 2.63
C GLU A 413 -2.70 28.16 2.64
N ARG A 414 -1.93 27.06 2.67
CA ARG A 414 -0.45 27.12 2.57
C ARG A 414 0.01 27.70 1.24
N LEU A 415 -0.63 27.32 0.13
CA LEU A 415 -0.31 27.86 -1.20
C LEU A 415 -0.66 29.34 -1.30
N ARG A 416 -1.78 29.79 -0.73
CA ARG A 416 -2.14 31.22 -0.65
C ARG A 416 -1.11 32.00 0.17
N ALA A 417 -0.74 31.49 1.34
CA ALA A 417 0.27 32.12 2.19
C ALA A 417 1.64 32.23 1.48
N LEU A 418 2.06 31.21 0.74
CA LEU A 418 3.27 31.25 -0.08
C LEU A 418 3.16 32.26 -1.23
N SER A 419 2.02 32.28 -1.93
CA SER A 419 1.75 33.27 -3.00
C SER A 419 1.78 34.69 -2.46
N ASP A 420 1.13 34.95 -1.32
CA ASP A 420 1.12 36.27 -0.69
C ASP A 420 2.52 36.70 -0.23
N ALA A 421 3.30 35.77 0.33
CA ALA A 421 4.69 36.03 0.72
C ALA A 421 5.58 36.36 -0.51
N LEU A 422 5.42 35.62 -1.63
CA LEU A 422 6.16 35.87 -2.87
C LEU A 422 5.76 37.20 -3.53
N LEU A 423 4.49 37.60 -3.39
CA LEU A 423 3.96 38.85 -3.95
C LEU A 423 4.13 40.03 -3.00
N GLY A 424 4.77 39.87 -1.83
CA GLY A 424 4.97 40.91 -0.84
C GLY A 424 3.67 41.45 -0.20
N ARG A 425 2.57 40.69 -0.30
CA ARG A 425 1.30 41.04 0.35
C ARG A 425 1.39 40.69 1.82
N LYS A 426 1.27 41.71 2.70
CA LYS A 426 1.15 41.44 4.15
C LYS A 426 -0.23 40.80 4.42
N VAL A 427 -0.23 39.65 5.08
CA VAL A 427 -1.41 39.00 5.66
C VAL A 427 -1.90 39.80 6.85
#